data_4079bb54ac717ec8e766748ec13ae4d7
#
_entry.id   4079bb54ac717ec8e766748ec13ae4d7
#
_cell.length_a   1.000
_cell.length_b   1.000
_cell.length_c   1.000
_cell.angle_alpha   90.00
_cell.angle_beta   90.00
_cell.angle_gamma   90.00
#
_symmetry.space_group_name_H-M   'P 1'
#
loop_
_entity.id
_entity.type
_entity.pdbx_description
1 polymer ?
#
loop_
_entity_poly.entity_id
_entity_poly.type
_entity_poly.pdbx_seq_one_letter_code
_entity_poly.pdbx_strand_id
1 'polypeptide(L)'
;MPDEYICPITSEIMTDPVSTLDGFTYERAAITEWLRTKDTSPRTGATLESKILIPNYSLRGVIRSFIEASAAMPPPPSPASPDS
;
A
#
# COMPACT_ATOMS: atom_id res chain seq x y z
N MET A 1 7.38 9.67 -4.88
CA MET A 1 6.43 8.98 -4.00
C MET A 1 7.20 8.03 -3.09
N PRO A 2 6.93 8.02 -1.79
CA PRO A 2 7.66 7.13 -0.89
C PRO A 2 7.36 5.67 -1.19
N ASP A 3 8.41 4.87 -1.21
CA ASP A 3 8.25 3.43 -1.46
C ASP A 3 7.39 2.75 -0.41
N GLU A 4 7.35 3.31 0.79
CA GLU A 4 6.58 2.71 1.89
C GLU A 4 5.08 2.73 1.63
N TYR A 5 4.62 3.52 0.66
CA TYR A 5 3.22 3.56 0.29
C TYR A 5 2.88 2.56 -0.82
N ILE A 6 3.90 1.91 -1.37
CA ILE A 6 3.73 1.03 -2.51
C ILE A 6 3.71 -0.43 -2.05
N CYS A 7 2.70 -1.16 -2.49
CA CYS A 7 2.61 -2.58 -2.16
C CYS A 7 3.63 -3.36 -2.98
N PRO A 8 4.47 -4.20 -2.33
CA PRO A 8 5.45 -4.98 -3.08
C PRO A 8 4.85 -5.99 -4.05
N ILE A 9 3.61 -6.38 -3.82
CA ILE A 9 2.96 -7.37 -4.68
C ILE A 9 2.38 -6.71 -5.92
N THR A 10 1.70 -5.56 -5.75
CA THR A 10 0.99 -4.93 -6.84
C THR A 10 1.78 -3.81 -7.49
N SER A 11 2.80 -3.31 -6.82
CA SER A 11 3.59 -2.15 -7.25
C SER A 11 2.74 -0.89 -7.36
N GLU A 12 1.63 -0.85 -6.65
CA GLU A 12 0.72 0.28 -6.63
C GLU A 12 0.56 0.82 -5.22
N ILE A 13 0.08 2.06 -5.12
CA ILE A 13 -0.11 2.68 -3.82
C ILE A 13 -1.17 1.90 -3.05
N MET A 14 -0.91 1.68 -1.77
CA MET A 14 -1.83 0.92 -0.93
C MET A 14 -2.98 1.79 -0.45
N THR A 15 -4.18 1.22 -0.43
CA THR A 15 -5.34 1.90 0.13
C THR A 15 -5.75 1.28 1.47
N ASP A 16 -5.36 0.04 1.71
CA ASP A 16 -5.69 -0.67 2.94
C ASP A 16 -4.46 -1.48 3.37
N PRO A 17 -3.44 -0.82 3.92
CA PRO A 17 -2.20 -1.50 4.28
C PRO A 17 -2.38 -2.39 5.49
N VAL A 18 -1.88 -3.61 5.38
CA VAL A 18 -1.88 -4.55 6.50
C VAL A 18 -0.48 -5.17 6.61
N SER A 19 -0.12 -5.57 7.82
CA SER A 19 1.18 -6.17 8.08
C SER A 19 1.03 -7.66 8.34
N THR A 20 2.00 -8.41 7.85
CA THR A 20 2.12 -9.82 8.20
C THR A 20 2.99 -9.95 9.44
N LEU A 21 3.06 -11.17 9.99
CA LEU A 21 3.83 -11.38 11.23
C LEU A 21 5.31 -11.11 11.07
N ASP A 22 5.81 -11.16 9.84
CA ASP A 22 7.23 -10.86 9.60
C ASP A 22 7.50 -9.36 9.50
N GLY A 23 6.48 -8.53 9.71
CA GLY A 23 6.68 -7.09 9.83
C GLY A 23 6.60 -6.29 8.54
N PHE A 24 6.36 -6.93 7.42
CA PHE A 24 6.22 -6.22 6.15
C PHE A 24 4.77 -5.85 5.90
N THR A 25 4.57 -4.79 5.12
CA THR A 25 3.24 -4.24 4.87
C THR A 25 2.86 -4.42 3.41
N TYR A 26 1.60 -4.79 3.18
CA TYR A 26 1.08 -5.05 1.85
C TYR A 26 -0.33 -4.52 1.73
N GLU A 27 -0.83 -4.42 0.50
CA GLU A 27 -2.24 -4.14 0.26
C GLU A 27 -3.05 -5.35 0.74
N ARG A 28 -4.11 -5.13 1.50
CA ARG A 28 -4.91 -6.24 2.07
C ARG A 28 -5.38 -7.22 1.00
N ALA A 29 -5.95 -6.71 -0.08
CA ALA A 29 -6.47 -7.58 -1.12
C ALA A 29 -5.37 -8.43 -1.74
N ALA A 30 -4.21 -7.85 -1.95
CA ALA A 30 -3.10 -8.54 -2.58
C ALA A 30 -2.52 -9.63 -1.69
N ILE A 31 -2.28 -9.32 -0.41
CA ILE A 31 -1.70 -10.32 0.48
C ILE A 31 -2.72 -11.40 0.84
N THR A 32 -4.01 -11.05 0.89
CA THR A 32 -5.05 -12.04 1.12
C THR A 32 -5.05 -13.06 -0.02
N GLU A 33 -4.97 -12.58 -1.25
CA GLU A 33 -4.94 -13.48 -2.39
C GLU A 33 -3.67 -14.34 -2.40
N TRP A 34 -2.54 -13.72 -2.05
CA TRP A 34 -1.26 -14.44 -1.97
C TRP A 34 -1.37 -15.59 -0.96
N LEU A 35 -1.95 -15.32 0.21
CA LEU A 35 -2.01 -16.31 1.28
C LEU A 35 -3.09 -17.38 1.08
N ARG A 36 -3.89 -17.25 0.04
CA ARG A 36 -4.86 -18.30 -0.27
C ARG A 36 -4.16 -19.55 -0.82
N THR A 37 -3.04 -19.35 -1.50
CA THR A 37 -2.33 -20.48 -2.12
C THR A 37 -0.93 -20.66 -1.58
N LYS A 38 -0.44 -19.70 -0.80
CA LYS A 38 0.93 -19.74 -0.26
C LYS A 38 0.90 -19.39 1.21
N ASP A 39 1.92 -19.84 1.93
CA ASP A 39 2.07 -19.49 3.33
C ASP A 39 3.42 -18.81 3.57
N THR A 40 3.99 -18.24 2.52
CA THR A 40 5.30 -17.62 2.59
C THR A 40 5.19 -16.10 2.51
N SER A 41 6.21 -15.43 3.06
CA SER A 41 6.31 -13.98 2.94
C SER A 41 6.67 -13.62 1.50
N PRO A 42 5.90 -12.73 0.85
CA PRO A 42 6.26 -12.30 -0.51
C PRO A 42 7.60 -11.62 -0.60
N ARG A 43 8.08 -11.05 0.51
CA ARG A 43 9.34 -10.31 0.51
C ARG A 43 10.54 -11.20 0.81
N THR A 44 10.38 -12.15 1.72
CA THR A 44 11.52 -12.93 2.19
C THR A 44 11.48 -14.38 1.71
N GLY A 45 10.31 -14.87 1.34
CA GLY A 45 10.15 -16.28 0.98
C GLY A 45 10.07 -17.21 2.16
N ALA A 46 10.21 -16.68 3.37
CA ALA A 46 10.15 -17.53 4.56
C ALA A 46 8.71 -17.90 4.87
N THR A 47 8.51 -19.10 5.42
CA THR A 47 7.18 -19.53 5.80
C THR A 47 6.67 -18.71 6.97
N LEU A 48 5.45 -18.21 6.84
CA LEU A 48 4.81 -17.46 7.91
C LEU A 48 4.17 -18.42 8.91
N GLU A 49 4.35 -18.13 10.20
CA GLU A 49 3.78 -18.98 11.24
C GLU A 49 2.26 -18.84 11.30
N SER A 50 1.75 -17.72 10.79
CA SER A 50 0.32 -17.46 10.80
C SER A 50 -0.01 -16.57 9.62
N LYS A 51 -1.25 -16.67 9.15
CA LYS A 51 -1.75 -15.82 8.07
C LYS A 51 -2.51 -14.63 8.63
N ILE A 52 -2.28 -14.28 9.89
CA ILE A 52 -2.90 -13.12 10.51
C ILE A 52 -2.42 -11.85 9.82
N LEU A 53 -3.37 -10.98 9.52
CA LEU A 53 -3.09 -9.67 8.92
C LEU A 53 -3.46 -8.61 9.93
N ILE A 54 -2.51 -7.72 10.22
CA ILE A 54 -2.69 -6.67 11.21
C ILE A 54 -2.86 -5.35 10.48
N PRO A 55 -4.04 -4.73 10.55
CA PRO A 55 -4.26 -3.46 9.87
C PRO A 55 -3.30 -2.38 10.38
N ASN A 56 -2.68 -1.66 9.47
CA ASN A 56 -1.80 -0.57 9.83
C ASN A 56 -2.57 0.74 9.66
N TYR A 57 -3.34 1.08 10.69
CA TYR A 57 -4.21 2.26 10.63
C TYR A 57 -3.43 3.55 10.52
N SER A 58 -2.25 3.63 11.14
CA SER A 58 -1.43 4.83 11.06
C SER A 58 -0.98 5.08 9.62
N LEU A 59 -0.47 4.06 8.98
CA LEU A 59 -0.02 4.19 7.60
C LEU A 59 -1.19 4.42 6.67
N ARG A 60 -2.32 3.76 6.94
CA ARG A 60 -3.53 3.95 6.14
C ARG A 60 -3.96 5.41 6.15
N GLY A 61 -3.94 6.04 7.33
CA GLY A 61 -4.30 7.45 7.45
C GLY A 61 -3.33 8.34 6.71
N VAL A 62 -2.04 8.05 6.80
CA VAL A 62 -1.02 8.83 6.11
C VAL A 62 -1.20 8.72 4.59
N ILE A 63 -1.41 7.51 4.10
CA ILE A 63 -1.60 7.29 2.66
C ILE A 63 -2.87 8.00 2.19
N ARG A 64 -3.95 7.88 2.97
CA ARG A 64 -5.22 8.52 2.60
C ARG A 64 -5.04 10.03 2.52
N SER A 65 -4.34 10.63 3.50
CA SER A 65 -4.09 12.06 3.48
C SER A 65 -3.25 12.45 2.27
N PHE A 66 -2.28 11.63 1.91
CA PHE A 66 -1.44 11.88 0.75
C PHE A 66 -2.28 11.87 -0.53
N ILE A 67 -3.16 10.89 -0.67
CA ILE A 67 -4.01 10.77 -1.85
C ILE A 67 -4.99 11.94 -1.91
N GLU A 68 -5.62 12.29 -0.78
CA GLU A 68 -6.59 13.37 -0.73
C GLU A 68 -5.94 14.71 -1.02
N ALA A 69 -4.74 14.92 -0.50
CA ALA A 69 -4.02 16.16 -0.77
C ALA A 69 -3.68 16.27 -2.26
N SER A 70 -3.29 15.17 -2.86
CA SER A 70 -2.98 15.18 -4.29
C SER A 70 -4.22 15.39 -5.13
N ALA A 71 -5.34 14.83 -4.71
CA ALA A 71 -6.59 14.96 -5.45
C ALA A 71 -7.26 16.29 -5.23
N ALA A 72 -7.17 16.82 -4.00
CA ALA A 72 -7.81 18.07 -3.66
C ALA A 72 -7.03 19.29 -4.11
N MET A 73 -5.74 19.15 -4.30
CA MET A 73 -4.91 20.26 -4.72
C MET A 73 -5.19 20.52 -6.20
N PRO A 74 -5.61 21.74 -6.54
CA PRO A 74 -5.81 22.04 -7.94
C PRO A 74 -4.49 21.87 -8.66
N PRO A 75 -4.50 21.39 -9.86
CA PRO A 75 -3.26 21.27 -10.61
C PRO A 75 -2.65 22.65 -10.73
N PRO A 76 -1.35 22.77 -10.68
CA PRO A 76 -0.73 24.07 -10.87
C PRO A 76 -1.22 24.61 -12.18
N PRO A 77 -1.45 25.93 -12.25
CA PRO A 77 -1.88 26.50 -13.49
C PRO A 77 -0.90 26.08 -14.52
N SER A 78 -1.44 25.42 -15.45
CA SER A 78 -0.61 24.88 -16.45
C SER A 78 -0.03 26.04 -17.15
N PRO A 79 1.22 26.16 -17.16
CA PRO A 79 1.78 27.19 -17.97
C PRO A 79 1.45 26.85 -19.34
N ALA A 80 0.94 25.85 -19.39
CA ALA A 80 0.44 25.46 -20.51
C ALA A 80 -0.86 25.00 -20.37
N SER A 81 -1.23 25.13 -20.36
CA SER A 81 -2.23 24.78 -20.13
C SER A 81 -3.02 25.19 -19.87
N PRO A 82 -3.28 25.75 -20.32
CA PRO A 82 -3.85 26.23 -19.68
C PRO A 82 -4.64 25.77 -19.21
N ASP A 83 -4.60 25.38 -19.26
CA ASP A 83 -5.14 25.10 -18.69
C ASP A 83 -5.17 24.69 -18.10
N SER A 84 -4.61 24.61 -18.16
CA SER A 84 -4.41 24.21 -17.47
C SER A 84 -4.50 24.15 -16.96
#